data_ab75f04a5fa77b512f3442538a170a57
#
_entry.id   ab75f04a5fa77b512f3442538a170a57
#
_cell.length_a   1.000
_cell.length_b   1.000
_cell.length_c   1.000
_cell.angle_alpha   90.00
_cell.angle_beta   90.00
_cell.angle_gamma   90.00
#
_symmetry.space_group_name_H-M   'P 1'
#
loop_
_entity.id
_entity.type
_entity.pdbx_description
1 polymer ?
#
loop_
_entity_poly.entity_id
_entity_poly.type
_entity_poly.pdbx_seq_one_letter_code
_entity_poly.pdbx_strand_id
1 'polypeptide(L)'
;GLEVAAAARAMACEVFLFEMTDRILSRGMPAILSRWAEKLHRLNGVQFEFGSRIDSIRHQDDGSLRLRWNAFADVDAVVVGIGVQPNTQLASDAGLDVDDGIVVDDRCQTSDPAIFAAGEVTSHPVLGGAFRQRLESWKVASGQSLVAAKSMAGIDSHYAEPPWLWSDQFGHNIQSLGVLQNADRSVVLDDPETNNWTAIFLDSHDKIAGAIAVNNGRDISMLKRALLHDGIIPEKLLNRAAR
;
A
#
# COMPACT_ATOMS: atom_id res chain seq x y z
N GLY A 1 6.27 -4.02 -7.94
CA GLY A 1 7.74 -4.15 -8.06
C GLY A 1 8.32 -5.24 -7.15
N LEU A 2 8.22 -5.11 -5.83
CA LEU A 2 8.86 -6.05 -4.88
C LEU A 2 8.33 -7.48 -4.99
N GLU A 3 7.03 -7.71 -5.12
CA GLU A 3 6.46 -9.05 -5.30
C GLU A 3 6.93 -9.70 -6.61
N VAL A 4 7.03 -8.91 -7.67
CA VAL A 4 7.59 -9.39 -8.95
C VAL A 4 9.06 -9.76 -8.80
N ALA A 5 9.85 -8.94 -8.08
CA ALA A 5 11.24 -9.24 -7.78
C ALA A 5 11.37 -10.55 -6.98
N ALA A 6 10.52 -10.77 -5.98
CA ALA A 6 10.49 -12.01 -5.21
C ALA A 6 10.12 -13.22 -6.07
N ALA A 7 9.10 -13.09 -6.93
CA ALA A 7 8.70 -14.16 -7.86
C ALA A 7 9.81 -14.47 -8.88
N ALA A 8 10.45 -13.46 -9.46
CA ALA A 8 11.54 -13.66 -10.41
C ALA A 8 12.75 -14.36 -9.76
N ARG A 9 13.11 -13.99 -8.52
CA ARG A 9 14.16 -14.69 -7.76
C ARG A 9 13.80 -16.15 -7.46
N ALA A 10 12.52 -16.43 -7.17
CA ALA A 10 12.06 -17.83 -7.00
C ALA A 10 12.18 -18.65 -8.28
N MET A 11 12.17 -17.99 -9.45
CA MET A 11 12.43 -18.60 -10.77
C MET A 11 13.92 -18.61 -11.15
N ALA A 12 14.81 -18.32 -10.20
CA ALA A 12 16.27 -18.23 -10.41
C ALA A 12 16.72 -17.10 -11.38
N CYS A 13 15.89 -16.12 -11.68
CA CYS A 13 16.29 -14.97 -12.47
C CYS A 13 17.27 -14.07 -11.69
N GLU A 14 18.23 -13.45 -12.35
CA GLU A 14 18.97 -12.33 -11.79
C GLU A 14 18.06 -11.09 -11.79
N VAL A 15 18.02 -10.33 -10.68
CA VAL A 15 17.07 -9.24 -10.51
C VAL A 15 17.79 -7.97 -10.07
N PHE A 16 17.65 -6.92 -10.89
CA PHE A 16 18.01 -5.55 -10.57
C PHE A 16 16.74 -4.74 -10.31
N LEU A 17 16.67 -4.05 -9.19
CA LEU A 17 15.56 -3.20 -8.82
C LEU A 17 16.02 -1.74 -8.76
N PHE A 18 15.46 -0.90 -9.62
CA PHE A 18 15.73 0.54 -9.68
C PHE A 18 14.65 1.29 -8.90
N GLU A 19 15.07 2.17 -8.00
CA GLU A 19 14.20 3.04 -7.21
C GLU A 19 14.73 4.48 -7.29
N MET A 20 13.86 5.43 -7.63
CA MET A 20 14.25 6.84 -7.76
C MET A 20 14.55 7.50 -6.42
N THR A 21 13.95 7.02 -5.35
CA THR A 21 14.16 7.54 -4.00
C THR A 21 15.31 6.82 -3.30
N ASP A 22 15.61 7.23 -2.09
CA ASP A 22 16.68 6.67 -1.26
C ASP A 22 16.28 5.36 -0.56
N ARG A 23 15.00 4.96 -0.65
CA ARG A 23 14.47 3.73 -0.05
C ARG A 23 13.24 3.21 -0.79
N ILE A 24 13.02 1.91 -0.74
CA ILE A 24 11.78 1.27 -1.23
C ILE A 24 10.59 1.65 -0.33
N LEU A 25 9.38 1.53 -0.88
CA LEU A 25 8.11 1.78 -0.18
C LEU A 25 7.97 3.20 0.39
N SER A 26 8.72 4.18 -0.15
CA SER A 26 8.82 5.55 0.38
C SER A 26 7.48 6.31 0.38
N ARG A 27 6.56 5.99 -0.54
CA ARG A 27 5.30 6.74 -0.73
C ARG A 27 4.29 6.60 0.41
N GLY A 28 4.29 5.51 1.16
CA GLY A 28 3.22 5.27 2.13
C GLY A 28 3.63 4.42 3.32
N MET A 29 4.87 3.91 3.33
CA MET A 29 5.33 3.04 4.39
C MET A 29 6.47 3.66 5.18
N PRO A 30 6.52 3.46 6.50
CA PRO A 30 7.58 3.97 7.35
C PRO A 30 8.91 3.25 7.11
N ALA A 31 10.00 3.96 7.42
CA ALA A 31 11.36 3.50 7.17
C ALA A 31 11.72 2.15 7.82
N ILE A 32 11.07 1.80 8.92
CA ILE A 32 11.28 0.51 9.59
C ILE A 32 10.91 -0.67 8.67
N LEU A 33 9.79 -0.57 7.94
CA LEU A 33 9.41 -1.59 6.97
C LEU A 33 10.31 -1.58 5.74
N SER A 34 10.71 -0.39 5.27
CA SER A 34 11.62 -0.28 4.11
C SER A 34 12.95 -0.99 4.38
N ARG A 35 13.57 -0.75 5.56
CA ARG A 35 14.82 -1.41 5.94
C ARG A 35 14.68 -2.92 6.04
N TRP A 36 13.61 -3.39 6.68
CA TRP A 36 13.35 -4.82 6.79
C TRP A 36 13.15 -5.48 5.41
N ALA A 37 12.31 -4.89 4.56
CA ALA A 37 12.03 -5.41 3.22
C ALA A 37 13.27 -5.37 2.32
N GLU A 38 14.07 -4.30 2.36
CA GLU A 38 15.33 -4.22 1.63
C GLU A 38 16.30 -5.32 2.07
N LYS A 39 16.48 -5.51 3.38
CA LYS A 39 17.32 -6.59 3.92
C LYS A 39 16.86 -7.96 3.44
N LEU A 40 15.55 -8.23 3.50
CA LEU A 40 14.96 -9.48 3.01
C LEU A 40 15.28 -9.72 1.53
N HIS A 41 15.06 -8.72 0.69
CA HIS A 41 15.31 -8.82 -0.74
C HIS A 41 16.79 -8.99 -1.09
N ARG A 42 17.69 -8.25 -0.43
CA ARG A 42 19.15 -8.40 -0.60
C ARG A 42 19.63 -9.79 -0.21
N LEU A 43 19.14 -10.34 0.90
CA LEU A 43 19.46 -11.70 1.34
C LEU A 43 19.00 -12.76 0.33
N ASN A 44 17.95 -12.47 -0.46
CA ASN A 44 17.46 -13.32 -1.53
C ASN A 44 18.06 -12.96 -2.91
N GLY A 45 19.11 -12.13 -2.96
CA GLY A 45 19.90 -11.86 -4.16
C GLY A 45 19.29 -10.82 -5.10
N VAL A 46 18.37 -9.97 -4.62
CA VAL A 46 17.95 -8.77 -5.38
C VAL A 46 19.00 -7.69 -5.25
N GLN A 47 19.43 -7.13 -6.38
CA GLN A 47 20.35 -6.01 -6.44
C GLN A 47 19.56 -4.70 -6.54
N PHE A 48 19.89 -3.71 -5.70
CA PHE A 48 19.19 -2.42 -5.65
C PHE A 48 20.06 -1.29 -6.15
N GLU A 49 19.46 -0.46 -6.99
CA GLU A 49 19.99 0.82 -7.47
C GLU A 49 19.07 1.95 -7.00
N PHE A 50 19.44 2.62 -5.90
CA PHE A 50 18.71 3.74 -5.33
C PHE A 50 19.13 5.08 -5.94
N GLY A 51 18.24 6.08 -5.87
CA GLY A 51 18.48 7.40 -6.44
C GLY A 51 18.65 7.37 -7.95
N SER A 52 18.25 6.29 -8.59
CA SER A 52 18.53 6.01 -9.99
C SER A 52 17.28 6.10 -10.86
N ARG A 53 17.41 6.83 -11.96
CA ARG A 53 16.39 6.95 -12.99
C ARG A 53 16.87 6.26 -14.26
N ILE A 54 16.00 5.46 -14.88
CA ILE A 54 16.27 4.88 -16.19
C ILE A 54 16.05 5.97 -17.26
N ASP A 55 17.08 6.25 -18.03
CA ASP A 55 17.07 7.25 -19.11
C ASP A 55 16.48 6.69 -20.40
N SER A 56 16.80 5.43 -20.72
CA SER A 56 16.28 4.75 -21.90
C SER A 56 16.30 3.23 -21.79
N ILE A 57 15.38 2.61 -22.53
CA ILE A 57 15.32 1.17 -22.77
C ILE A 57 15.33 0.97 -24.29
N ARG A 58 16.26 0.16 -24.83
CA ARG A 58 16.41 -0.08 -26.26
C ARG A 58 16.56 -1.55 -26.56
N HIS A 59 15.87 -2.04 -27.58
CA HIS A 59 16.11 -3.37 -28.13
C HIS A 59 17.50 -3.46 -28.74
N GLN A 60 18.15 -4.62 -28.56
CA GLN A 60 19.39 -5.00 -29.19
C GLN A 60 19.13 -6.04 -30.29
N ASP A 61 20.09 -6.24 -31.20
CA ASP A 61 19.96 -7.17 -32.31
C ASP A 61 19.90 -8.64 -31.88
N ASP A 62 20.39 -8.95 -30.68
CA ASP A 62 20.36 -10.31 -30.08
C ASP A 62 19.04 -10.58 -29.34
N GLY A 63 18.09 -9.62 -29.34
CA GLY A 63 16.79 -9.72 -28.67
C GLY A 63 16.79 -9.26 -27.21
N SER A 64 17.95 -8.93 -26.64
CA SER A 64 18.04 -8.35 -25.30
C SER A 64 17.54 -6.90 -25.25
N LEU A 65 17.40 -6.37 -24.04
CA LEU A 65 17.03 -4.98 -23.78
C LEU A 65 18.19 -4.27 -23.09
N ARG A 66 18.72 -3.20 -23.70
CA ARG A 66 19.71 -2.35 -23.06
C ARG A 66 19.04 -1.23 -22.25
N LEU A 67 19.22 -1.29 -20.94
CA LEU A 67 18.85 -0.21 -20.02
C LEU A 67 20.03 0.76 -19.91
N ARG A 68 19.72 2.07 -19.85
CA ARG A 68 20.69 3.12 -19.53
C ARG A 68 20.19 3.96 -18.36
N TRP A 69 21.13 4.22 -17.45
CA TRP A 69 21.07 5.22 -16.37
C TRP A 69 22.46 5.88 -16.31
N ASN A 70 22.99 6.22 -15.16
CA ASN A 70 24.42 6.63 -15.04
C ASN A 70 25.42 5.53 -15.46
N ALA A 71 24.92 4.32 -15.74
CA ALA A 71 25.61 3.16 -16.30
C ALA A 71 24.77 2.50 -17.39
N PHE A 72 25.02 1.22 -17.70
CA PHE A 72 24.14 0.40 -18.55
C PHE A 72 24.17 -1.08 -18.15
N ALA A 73 23.10 -1.79 -18.48
CA ALA A 73 23.02 -3.25 -18.43
C ALA A 73 22.15 -3.79 -19.57
N ASP A 74 22.49 -4.98 -20.05
CA ASP A 74 21.65 -5.74 -20.95
C ASP A 74 20.87 -6.77 -20.14
N VAL A 75 19.56 -6.86 -20.37
CA VAL A 75 18.62 -7.72 -19.65
C VAL A 75 17.65 -8.38 -20.63
N ASP A 76 17.08 -9.52 -20.22
CA ASP A 76 16.10 -10.25 -21.04
C ASP A 76 14.71 -9.62 -20.97
N ALA A 77 14.35 -9.01 -19.82
CA ALA A 77 13.04 -8.41 -19.62
C ALA A 77 13.10 -7.21 -18.67
N VAL A 78 12.18 -6.28 -18.83
CA VAL A 78 11.96 -5.14 -17.94
C VAL A 78 10.51 -5.12 -17.47
N VAL A 79 10.31 -5.06 -16.15
CA VAL A 79 9.00 -4.85 -15.53
C VAL A 79 8.94 -3.43 -15.00
N VAL A 80 7.96 -2.65 -15.46
CA VAL A 80 7.75 -1.26 -15.06
C VAL A 80 6.65 -1.20 -13.99
N GLY A 81 7.02 -0.82 -12.77
CA GLY A 81 6.11 -0.69 -11.63
C GLY A 81 6.30 0.66 -10.93
N ILE A 82 6.07 1.76 -11.64
CA ILE A 82 6.34 3.13 -11.18
C ILE A 82 5.10 3.85 -10.63
N GLY A 83 4.02 3.10 -10.38
CA GLY A 83 2.71 3.61 -9.96
C GLY A 83 1.74 3.73 -11.12
N VAL A 84 0.53 4.15 -10.80
CA VAL A 84 -0.59 4.30 -11.74
C VAL A 84 -1.20 5.67 -11.60
N GLN A 85 -1.88 6.10 -12.66
CA GLN A 85 -2.77 7.27 -12.64
C GLN A 85 -4.21 6.80 -12.77
N PRO A 86 -5.15 7.34 -11.98
CA PRO A 86 -6.56 6.98 -12.09
C PRO A 86 -7.10 7.46 -13.45
N ASN A 87 -7.84 6.58 -14.13
CA ASN A 87 -8.47 6.93 -15.40
C ASN A 87 -9.78 7.68 -15.15
N THR A 88 -9.71 9.00 -14.97
CA THR A 88 -10.83 9.87 -14.58
C THR A 88 -11.42 10.67 -15.73
N GLN A 89 -10.91 10.52 -16.95
CA GLN A 89 -11.31 11.38 -18.09
C GLN A 89 -12.83 11.35 -18.34
N LEU A 90 -13.45 10.17 -18.32
CA LEU A 90 -14.91 10.04 -18.52
C LEU A 90 -15.71 10.80 -17.46
N ALA A 91 -15.25 10.78 -16.20
CA ALA A 91 -15.89 11.50 -15.11
C ALA A 91 -15.71 13.02 -15.27
N SER A 92 -14.50 13.47 -15.63
CA SER A 92 -14.23 14.89 -15.90
C SER A 92 -15.04 15.43 -17.07
N ASP A 93 -15.18 14.66 -18.15
CA ASP A 93 -15.97 15.04 -19.32
C ASP A 93 -17.48 15.11 -19.01
N ALA A 94 -17.93 14.31 -18.03
CA ALA A 94 -19.29 14.35 -17.50
C ALA A 94 -19.51 15.48 -16.47
N GLY A 95 -18.49 16.29 -16.13
CA GLY A 95 -18.58 17.37 -15.17
C GLY A 95 -18.61 16.92 -13.70
N LEU A 96 -18.18 15.70 -13.41
CA LEU A 96 -18.08 15.19 -12.03
C LEU A 96 -16.82 15.75 -11.33
N ASP A 97 -16.88 15.85 -10.01
CA ASP A 97 -15.74 16.26 -9.20
C ASP A 97 -14.62 15.20 -9.24
N VAL A 98 -13.40 15.65 -9.53
CA VAL A 98 -12.20 14.83 -9.61
C VAL A 98 -11.08 15.48 -8.80
N ASP A 99 -10.51 14.73 -7.84
CA ASP A 99 -9.36 15.12 -7.02
C ASP A 99 -8.55 13.87 -6.66
N ASP A 100 -7.43 13.65 -7.34
CA ASP A 100 -6.66 12.38 -7.32
C ASP A 100 -7.57 11.13 -7.39
N GLY A 101 -8.57 11.18 -8.28
CA GLY A 101 -9.61 10.17 -8.45
C GLY A 101 -11.00 10.79 -8.53
N ILE A 102 -12.00 10.00 -8.85
CA ILE A 102 -13.39 10.44 -8.85
C ILE A 102 -13.85 10.64 -7.41
N VAL A 103 -14.27 11.86 -7.07
CA VAL A 103 -14.73 12.19 -5.72
C VAL A 103 -16.05 11.47 -5.44
N VAL A 104 -16.09 10.66 -4.38
CA VAL A 104 -17.31 9.98 -3.93
C VAL A 104 -17.51 10.17 -2.42
N ASP A 105 -18.75 10.07 -1.98
CA ASP A 105 -19.09 9.97 -0.56
C ASP A 105 -18.87 8.53 -0.01
N ASP A 106 -19.26 8.28 1.23
CA ASP A 106 -19.16 6.96 1.87
C ASP A 106 -20.20 5.95 1.32
N ARG A 107 -21.18 6.40 0.53
CA ARG A 107 -22.14 5.57 -0.22
C ARG A 107 -21.65 5.26 -1.63
N CYS A 108 -20.44 5.68 -1.98
CA CYS A 108 -19.84 5.62 -3.33
C CYS A 108 -20.58 6.46 -4.38
N GLN A 109 -21.36 7.47 -3.96
CA GLN A 109 -22.07 8.40 -4.83
C GLN A 109 -21.16 9.58 -5.21
N THR A 110 -21.18 9.97 -6.47
CA THR A 110 -20.39 11.10 -7.00
C THR A 110 -21.08 12.44 -6.73
N SER A 111 -20.55 13.53 -7.28
CA SER A 111 -21.21 14.86 -7.26
C SER A 111 -22.55 14.89 -8.01
N ASP A 112 -22.78 13.96 -8.94
CA ASP A 112 -24.10 13.69 -9.52
C ASP A 112 -24.76 12.50 -8.79
N PRO A 113 -25.93 12.71 -8.13
CA PRO A 113 -26.59 11.66 -7.34
C PRO A 113 -27.07 10.45 -8.15
N ALA A 114 -27.10 10.52 -9.47
CA ALA A 114 -27.44 9.40 -10.34
C ALA A 114 -26.24 8.54 -10.72
N ILE A 115 -25.01 9.00 -10.39
CA ILE A 115 -23.76 8.36 -10.80
C ILE A 115 -22.99 7.87 -9.58
N PHE A 116 -22.49 6.65 -9.66
CA PHE A 116 -21.68 5.99 -8.63
C PHE A 116 -20.32 5.61 -9.19
N ALA A 117 -19.30 5.65 -8.35
CA ALA A 117 -17.98 5.15 -8.69
C ALA A 117 -17.41 4.31 -7.53
N ALA A 118 -16.63 3.28 -7.86
CA ALA A 118 -16.07 2.36 -6.88
C ALA A 118 -14.67 1.88 -7.29
N GLY A 119 -13.87 1.50 -6.32
CA GLY A 119 -12.53 0.95 -6.52
C GLY A 119 -11.43 1.99 -6.48
N GLU A 120 -10.25 1.62 -6.97
CA GLU A 120 -9.04 2.44 -6.89
C GLU A 120 -9.08 3.75 -7.70
N VAL A 121 -10.07 3.90 -8.56
CA VAL A 121 -10.32 5.14 -9.31
C VAL A 121 -10.94 6.22 -8.44
N THR A 122 -11.43 5.89 -7.22
CA THR A 122 -12.16 6.83 -6.36
C THR A 122 -11.28 7.50 -5.33
N SER A 123 -11.53 8.79 -5.11
CA SER A 123 -11.13 9.56 -3.92
C SER A 123 -12.30 9.55 -2.94
N HIS A 124 -12.14 8.87 -1.80
CA HIS A 124 -13.23 8.59 -0.87
C HIS A 124 -12.88 8.96 0.58
N PRO A 125 -13.89 9.19 1.45
CA PRO A 125 -13.67 9.47 2.86
C PRO A 125 -13.01 8.28 3.57
N VAL A 126 -12.03 8.58 4.42
CA VAL A 126 -11.32 7.57 5.21
C VAL A 126 -11.46 7.91 6.70
N LEU A 127 -11.57 6.89 7.54
CA LEU A 127 -11.66 7.03 9.00
C LEU A 127 -12.72 8.04 9.45
N GLY A 128 -13.95 7.84 9.03
CA GLY A 128 -15.08 8.68 9.43
C GLY A 128 -15.14 10.05 8.74
N GLY A 129 -14.42 10.23 7.64
CA GLY A 129 -14.48 11.46 6.84
C GLY A 129 -13.48 12.54 7.22
N ALA A 130 -12.53 12.24 8.11
CA ALA A 130 -11.50 13.19 8.52
C ALA A 130 -10.66 13.74 7.36
N PHE A 131 -10.50 12.94 6.31
CA PHE A 131 -9.84 13.32 5.05
C PHE A 131 -10.27 12.37 3.93
N ARG A 132 -9.88 12.69 2.69
CA ARG A 132 -10.10 11.87 1.51
C ARG A 132 -8.80 11.24 1.06
N GLN A 133 -8.89 10.03 0.49
CA GLN A 133 -7.74 9.35 -0.07
C GLN A 133 -8.17 8.43 -1.22
N ARG A 134 -7.31 8.32 -2.23
CA ARG A 134 -7.35 7.24 -3.22
C ARG A 134 -6.47 6.09 -2.74
N LEU A 135 -7.02 4.91 -2.70
CA LEU A 135 -6.35 3.72 -2.19
C LEU A 135 -6.31 2.62 -3.25
N GLU A 136 -5.11 2.23 -3.65
CA GLU A 136 -4.84 1.14 -4.59
C GLU A 136 -4.88 -0.20 -3.83
N SER A 137 -6.09 -0.71 -3.58
CA SER A 137 -6.28 -1.92 -2.77
C SER A 137 -7.43 -2.76 -3.30
N TRP A 138 -7.18 -4.07 -3.45
CA TRP A 138 -8.24 -5.04 -3.78
C TRP A 138 -9.42 -4.96 -2.78
N LYS A 139 -9.14 -4.72 -1.50
CA LYS A 139 -10.16 -4.62 -0.46
C LYS A 139 -11.06 -3.41 -0.66
N VAL A 140 -10.51 -2.28 -1.07
CA VAL A 140 -11.28 -1.09 -1.43
C VAL A 140 -12.16 -1.39 -2.64
N ALA A 141 -11.60 -1.96 -3.70
CA ALA A 141 -12.34 -2.27 -4.92
C ALA A 141 -13.52 -3.20 -4.63
N SER A 142 -13.32 -4.29 -3.90
CA SER A 142 -14.40 -5.24 -3.60
C SER A 142 -15.41 -4.69 -2.58
N GLY A 143 -14.98 -3.92 -1.59
CA GLY A 143 -15.86 -3.37 -0.57
C GLY A 143 -16.75 -2.23 -1.11
N GLN A 144 -16.14 -1.30 -1.83
CA GLN A 144 -16.86 -0.18 -2.42
C GLN A 144 -17.86 -0.62 -3.50
N SER A 145 -17.51 -1.60 -4.34
CA SER A 145 -18.44 -2.10 -5.36
C SER A 145 -19.70 -2.69 -4.75
N LEU A 146 -19.60 -3.37 -3.61
CA LEU A 146 -20.77 -3.87 -2.88
C LEU A 146 -21.62 -2.73 -2.29
N VAL A 147 -20.98 -1.70 -1.72
CA VAL A 147 -21.67 -0.51 -1.19
C VAL A 147 -22.35 0.25 -2.33
N ALA A 148 -21.65 0.53 -3.43
CA ALA A 148 -22.21 1.19 -4.60
C ALA A 148 -23.43 0.45 -5.13
N ALA A 149 -23.35 -0.87 -5.31
CA ALA A 149 -24.47 -1.68 -5.80
C ALA A 149 -25.69 -1.61 -4.86
N LYS A 150 -25.49 -1.65 -3.55
CA LYS A 150 -26.57 -1.50 -2.56
C LYS A 150 -27.16 -0.08 -2.61
N SER A 151 -26.35 0.95 -2.65
CA SER A 151 -26.78 2.34 -2.73
C SER A 151 -27.61 2.59 -4.00
N MET A 152 -27.19 2.07 -5.16
CA MET A 152 -27.94 2.11 -6.42
C MET A 152 -29.29 1.39 -6.34
N ALA A 153 -29.39 0.34 -5.51
CA ALA A 153 -30.63 -0.37 -5.24
C ALA A 153 -31.50 0.30 -4.16
N GLY A 154 -31.14 1.48 -3.67
CA GLY A 154 -31.86 2.19 -2.60
C GLY A 154 -31.67 1.59 -1.20
N ILE A 155 -30.72 0.67 -1.02
CA ILE A 155 -30.38 0.06 0.26
C ILE A 155 -29.35 0.95 0.97
N ASP A 156 -29.66 1.37 2.20
CA ASP A 156 -28.73 2.16 3.00
C ASP A 156 -27.45 1.36 3.30
N SER A 157 -26.30 1.86 2.84
CA SER A 157 -25.01 1.18 2.94
C SER A 157 -23.87 2.18 2.86
N HIS A 158 -22.86 2.01 3.72
CA HIS A 158 -21.72 2.91 3.84
C HIS A 158 -20.43 2.14 3.79
N TYR A 159 -19.41 2.71 3.14
CA TYR A 159 -18.05 2.19 3.13
C TYR A 159 -17.26 2.83 4.27
N ALA A 160 -17.02 2.09 5.33
CA ALA A 160 -16.32 2.55 6.54
C ALA A 160 -15.14 1.67 6.93
N GLU A 161 -14.66 0.83 6.02
CA GLU A 161 -13.51 -0.03 6.28
C GLU A 161 -12.21 0.81 6.42
N PRO A 162 -11.38 0.55 7.42
CA PRO A 162 -10.07 1.19 7.48
C PRO A 162 -9.18 0.70 6.34
N PRO A 163 -8.25 1.53 5.85
CA PRO A 163 -7.25 1.10 4.89
C PRO A 163 -6.57 -0.17 5.38
N TRP A 164 -6.52 -1.18 4.52
CA TRP A 164 -5.83 -2.43 4.81
C TRP A 164 -5.29 -3.02 3.52
N LEU A 165 -4.03 -3.38 3.54
CA LEU A 165 -3.34 -4.04 2.44
C LEU A 165 -2.42 -5.13 2.99
N TRP A 166 -2.09 -6.07 2.13
CA TRP A 166 -1.09 -7.10 2.40
C TRP A 166 -0.21 -7.32 1.19
N SER A 167 0.95 -7.91 1.44
CA SER A 167 1.90 -8.35 0.42
C SER A 167 2.61 -9.61 0.90
N ASP A 168 2.76 -10.58 0.02
CA ASP A 168 3.49 -11.81 0.28
C ASP A 168 4.79 -11.80 -0.51
N GLN A 169 5.93 -11.85 0.19
CA GLN A 169 7.26 -11.76 -0.41
C GLN A 169 8.20 -12.74 0.26
N PHE A 170 8.85 -13.62 -0.52
CA PHE A 170 9.78 -14.64 -0.01
C PHE A 170 9.23 -15.47 1.16
N GLY A 171 7.95 -15.82 1.12
CA GLY A 171 7.28 -16.59 2.18
C GLY A 171 6.94 -15.80 3.43
N HIS A 172 7.09 -14.48 3.42
CA HIS A 172 6.69 -13.60 4.51
C HIS A 172 5.46 -12.80 4.13
N ASN A 173 4.48 -12.77 5.05
CA ASN A 173 3.27 -11.97 4.93
C ASN A 173 3.46 -10.62 5.64
N ILE A 174 3.35 -9.56 4.88
CA ILE A 174 3.43 -8.17 5.33
C ILE A 174 2.02 -7.61 5.32
N GLN A 175 1.57 -6.97 6.40
CA GLN A 175 0.28 -6.31 6.45
C GLN A 175 0.42 -4.88 6.95
N SER A 176 -0.36 -3.97 6.37
CA SER A 176 -0.51 -2.58 6.80
C SER A 176 -1.98 -2.28 7.04
N LEU A 177 -2.28 -1.59 8.13
CA LEU A 177 -3.61 -1.21 8.56
C LEU A 177 -3.63 0.29 8.89
N GLY A 178 -4.72 0.98 8.54
CA GLY A 178 -4.94 2.38 8.94
C GLY A 178 -4.11 3.38 8.14
N VAL A 179 -3.96 4.58 8.68
CA VAL A 179 -3.30 5.72 8.02
C VAL A 179 -2.04 6.10 8.78
N LEU A 180 -0.90 5.60 8.31
CA LEU A 180 0.39 5.68 9.00
C LEU A 180 0.98 7.10 8.99
N GLN A 181 0.59 7.94 8.01
CA GLN A 181 1.07 9.31 7.89
C GLN A 181 0.53 10.25 8.98
N ASN A 182 -0.55 9.86 9.65
CA ASN A 182 -1.17 10.63 10.73
C ASN A 182 -0.57 10.30 12.11
N ALA A 183 0.51 9.54 12.16
CA ALA A 183 1.10 9.12 13.42
C ALA A 183 2.19 10.08 13.89
N ASP A 184 2.15 10.42 15.18
CA ASP A 184 3.17 11.21 15.85
C ASP A 184 4.26 10.34 16.49
N ARG A 185 3.92 9.11 16.85
CA ARG A 185 4.86 8.14 17.44
C ARG A 185 4.51 6.70 17.09
N SER A 186 5.44 5.80 17.34
CA SER A 186 5.23 4.37 17.16
C SER A 186 5.70 3.54 18.35
N VAL A 187 5.04 2.40 18.53
CA VAL A 187 5.41 1.34 19.50
C VAL A 187 5.73 0.10 18.69
N VAL A 188 6.93 -0.43 18.85
CA VAL A 188 7.35 -1.66 18.17
C VAL A 188 7.27 -2.82 19.13
N LEU A 189 6.60 -3.88 18.70
CA LEU A 189 6.47 -5.14 19.40
C LEU A 189 7.39 -6.16 18.74
N ASP A 190 8.19 -6.82 19.56
CA ASP A 190 9.22 -7.76 19.15
C ASP A 190 10.37 -7.08 18.37
N ASP A 191 11.36 -7.86 17.95
CA ASP A 191 12.56 -7.33 17.31
C ASP A 191 12.35 -7.21 15.79
N PRO A 192 12.43 -6.00 15.19
CA PRO A 192 12.33 -5.78 13.75
C PRO A 192 13.45 -6.44 12.93
N GLU A 193 14.55 -6.87 13.57
CA GLU A 193 15.60 -7.63 12.89
C GLU A 193 15.17 -9.08 12.62
N THR A 194 14.08 -9.54 13.26
CA THR A 194 13.47 -10.85 13.02
C THR A 194 12.45 -10.79 11.89
N ASN A 195 11.85 -11.95 11.59
CA ASN A 195 10.77 -12.07 10.61
C ASN A 195 9.36 -12.08 11.26
N ASN A 196 9.26 -11.72 12.54
CA ASN A 196 7.97 -11.68 13.27
C ASN A 196 7.95 -10.47 14.19
N TRP A 197 7.36 -9.39 13.73
CA TRP A 197 7.26 -8.16 14.51
C TRP A 197 6.01 -7.36 14.11
N THR A 198 5.62 -6.42 14.97
CA THR A 198 4.50 -5.50 14.74
C THR A 198 4.92 -4.09 15.17
N ALA A 199 4.63 -3.09 14.35
CA ALA A 199 4.74 -1.68 14.72
C ALA A 199 3.34 -1.07 14.75
N ILE A 200 2.99 -0.42 15.86
CA ILE A 200 1.73 0.28 16.08
C ILE A 200 2.02 1.78 16.01
N PHE A 201 1.27 2.50 15.20
CA PHE A 201 1.41 3.93 14.97
C PHE A 201 0.27 4.65 15.68
N LEU A 202 0.60 5.66 16.48
CA LEU A 202 -0.31 6.40 17.34
C LEU A 202 -0.36 7.87 16.93
N ASP A 203 -1.54 8.45 16.99
CA ASP A 203 -1.77 9.88 16.80
C ASP A 203 -1.41 10.70 18.06
N SER A 204 -1.61 12.02 18.01
CA SER A 204 -1.35 12.97 19.11
C SER A 204 -2.19 12.72 20.36
N HIS A 205 -3.25 11.91 20.28
CA HIS A 205 -4.12 11.55 21.41
C HIS A 205 -3.86 10.12 21.91
N ASP A 206 -2.72 9.52 21.53
CA ASP A 206 -2.37 8.14 21.87
C ASP A 206 -3.35 7.09 21.33
N LYS A 207 -4.11 7.43 20.27
CA LYS A 207 -4.99 6.50 19.59
C LYS A 207 -4.29 5.83 18.41
N ILE A 208 -4.69 4.62 18.11
CA ILE A 208 -4.18 3.86 16.96
C ILE A 208 -4.54 4.60 15.67
N ALA A 209 -3.54 5.13 14.97
CA ALA A 209 -3.67 5.64 13.61
C ALA A 209 -3.50 4.51 12.58
N GLY A 210 -2.66 3.54 12.89
CA GLY A 210 -2.44 2.38 12.04
C GLY A 210 -1.43 1.41 12.62
N ALA A 211 -1.12 0.36 11.84
CA ALA A 211 -0.14 -0.65 12.22
C ALA A 211 0.50 -1.31 11.01
N ILE A 212 1.69 -1.86 11.20
CA ILE A 212 2.35 -2.77 10.28
C ILE A 212 2.69 -4.05 11.03
N ALA A 213 2.51 -5.19 10.38
CA ALA A 213 2.95 -6.47 10.92
C ALA A 213 3.65 -7.30 9.83
N VAL A 214 4.70 -7.97 10.24
CA VAL A 214 5.37 -9.02 9.47
C VAL A 214 5.08 -10.35 10.14
N ASN A 215 4.42 -11.26 9.43
CA ASN A 215 3.98 -12.60 9.88
C ASN A 215 3.09 -12.62 11.14
N ASN A 216 2.61 -11.47 11.60
CA ASN A 216 1.77 -11.30 12.79
C ASN A 216 0.34 -10.87 12.45
N GLY A 217 -0.34 -11.55 11.52
CA GLY A 217 -1.70 -11.21 11.09
C GLY A 217 -2.75 -11.23 12.22
N ARG A 218 -2.49 -11.97 13.32
CA ARG A 218 -3.35 -11.94 14.53
C ARG A 218 -3.32 -10.57 15.20
N ASP A 219 -2.18 -9.91 15.23
CA ASP A 219 -2.03 -8.57 15.81
C ASP A 219 -2.83 -7.56 14.98
N ILE A 220 -2.71 -7.62 13.64
CA ILE A 220 -3.50 -6.79 12.73
C ILE A 220 -5.00 -6.98 12.97
N SER A 221 -5.46 -8.22 13.16
CA SER A 221 -6.88 -8.49 13.44
C SER A 221 -7.36 -7.90 14.78
N MET A 222 -6.50 -7.90 15.80
CA MET A 222 -6.80 -7.26 17.09
C MET A 222 -6.78 -5.73 16.96
N LEU A 223 -5.77 -5.18 16.30
CA LEU A 223 -5.61 -3.74 16.10
C LEU A 223 -6.69 -3.16 15.20
N LYS A 224 -7.17 -3.90 14.20
CA LYS A 224 -8.32 -3.48 13.36
C LYS A 224 -9.58 -3.32 14.21
N ARG A 225 -9.86 -4.26 15.12
CA ARG A 225 -11.01 -4.16 16.01
C ARG A 225 -10.89 -2.97 16.97
N ALA A 226 -9.71 -2.78 17.56
CA ALA A 226 -9.44 -1.65 18.44
C ALA A 226 -9.55 -0.30 17.69
N LEU A 227 -9.00 -0.18 16.50
CA LEU A 227 -9.09 1.01 15.65
C LEU A 227 -10.55 1.40 15.35
N LEU A 228 -11.43 0.41 15.13
CA LEU A 228 -12.85 0.63 14.83
C LEU A 228 -13.69 0.87 16.09
N HIS A 229 -13.18 0.62 17.29
CA HIS A 229 -13.93 0.75 18.55
C HIS A 229 -13.53 2.02 19.31
N ASP A 230 -12.38 2.04 19.92
CA ASP A 230 -11.93 3.11 20.82
C ASP A 230 -10.53 3.65 20.49
N GLY A 231 -9.83 3.01 19.57
CA GLY A 231 -8.48 3.35 19.16
C GLY A 231 -7.40 3.05 20.20
N ILE A 232 -7.70 2.26 21.25
CA ILE A 232 -6.76 1.97 22.33
C ILE A 232 -6.01 0.66 22.02
N ILE A 233 -4.70 0.64 22.27
CA ILE A 233 -3.90 -0.59 22.09
C ILE A 233 -4.41 -1.66 23.07
N PRO A 234 -4.76 -2.86 22.61
CA PRO A 234 -5.15 -3.96 23.48
C PRO A 234 -4.05 -4.31 24.48
N GLU A 235 -4.40 -4.47 25.78
CA GLU A 235 -3.46 -4.77 26.87
C GLU A 235 -2.55 -5.96 26.56
N LYS A 236 -3.09 -6.99 25.92
CA LYS A 236 -2.33 -8.17 25.48
C LYS A 236 -1.15 -7.82 24.59
N LEU A 237 -1.24 -6.75 23.77
CA LEU A 237 -0.14 -6.28 22.92
C LEU A 237 0.82 -5.40 23.71
N LEU A 238 0.33 -4.54 24.61
CA LEU A 238 1.18 -3.71 25.47
C LEU A 238 2.14 -4.54 26.32
N ASN A 239 1.69 -5.68 26.82
CA ASN A 239 2.53 -6.59 27.63
C ASN A 239 3.68 -7.24 26.84
N ARG A 240 3.69 -7.13 25.50
CA ARG A 240 4.82 -7.55 24.63
C ARG A 240 5.83 -6.42 24.40
N ALA A 241 5.39 -5.17 24.38
CA ALA A 241 6.26 -4.02 24.18
C ALA A 241 7.19 -3.76 25.40
N ALA A 242 6.81 -4.25 26.58
CA ALA A 242 7.56 -4.07 27.82
C ALA A 242 8.67 -5.14 28.07
N ARG A 243 8.88 -6.05 27.12
CA ARG A 243 9.91 -7.12 27.18
C ARG A 243 11.06 -6.83 26.20
#